data_4077796c4e54f3fe3fd6ae784bfa63db
#
_entry.id   4077796c4e54f3fe3fd6ae784bfa63db
#
_cell.length_a   1.000
_cell.length_b   1.000
_cell.length_c   1.000
_cell.angle_alpha   90.00
_cell.angle_beta   90.00
_cell.angle_gamma   90.00
#
_symmetry.space_group_name_H-M   'P 1'
#
loop_
_entity.id
_entity.type
_entity.pdbx_description
1 polymer ?
#
loop_
_entity_poly.entity_id
_entity_poly.type
_entity_poly.pdbx_seq_one_letter_code
_entity_poly.pdbx_strand_id
1 'polypeptide(L)'
;TTMPRLREVSRADADPSVLPLYDALIGADRDPVEHPGTATGTPGNWWTVFALVPDCFNHAVAGFQFYRSKNRKIKTKLRELGQARAGFARGSQFVFSQHCKALRAVGFSEEQIESIPGWGSSSCFDEIERAVLSYTDDLVLAGGRVPDSTFEVLKKHLSDEEILELTYTTCTYELHATMCRALRLEYDDVDERIKEVPIPDDKERNIDFMGAVDQKNK
;
A
#
# COMPACT_ATOMS: atom_id res chain seq x y z
N THR A 1 13.03 -10.98 13.02
CA THR A 1 13.18 -9.50 12.85
C THR A 1 13.34 -9.20 11.39
N THR A 2 12.45 -8.38 10.88
CA THR A 2 12.43 -7.90 9.52
C THR A 2 13.69 -7.09 9.24
N MET A 3 14.47 -7.50 8.26
CA MET A 3 15.68 -6.79 7.85
C MET A 3 15.38 -6.04 6.55
N PRO A 4 15.40 -4.71 6.54
CA PRO A 4 15.28 -3.95 5.30
C PRO A 4 16.48 -4.20 4.37
N ARG A 5 16.29 -3.97 3.07
CA ARG A 5 17.38 -4.13 2.09
C ARG A 5 18.42 -3.03 2.15
N LEU A 6 18.07 -1.90 2.73
CA LEU A 6 18.96 -0.76 2.92
C LEU A 6 19.33 -0.63 4.39
N ARG A 7 20.47 -0.01 4.67
CA ARG A 7 20.87 0.28 6.04
C ARG A 7 19.89 1.23 6.72
N GLU A 8 19.76 1.09 8.01
CA GLU A 8 18.97 1.96 8.85
C GLU A 8 19.86 3.06 9.45
N VAL A 9 19.29 4.23 9.68
CA VAL A 9 20.00 5.37 10.26
C VAL A 9 19.72 5.43 11.76
N SER A 10 20.79 5.29 12.57
CA SER A 10 20.72 5.44 14.01
C SER A 10 20.41 6.89 14.41
N ARG A 11 20.02 7.11 15.66
CA ARG A 11 19.84 8.46 16.17
C ARG A 11 21.12 9.29 16.10
N ALA A 12 22.26 8.68 16.38
CA ALA A 12 23.56 9.37 16.38
C ALA A 12 23.97 9.86 14.98
N ASP A 13 23.55 9.15 13.95
CA ASP A 13 23.91 9.44 12.54
C ASP A 13 22.81 10.23 11.81
N ALA A 14 21.67 10.48 12.46
CA ALA A 14 20.54 11.14 11.84
C ALA A 14 20.78 12.64 11.62
N ASP A 15 20.35 13.13 10.45
CA ASP A 15 20.30 14.56 10.20
C ASP A 15 19.39 15.26 11.23
N PRO A 16 19.75 16.47 11.70
CA PRO A 16 18.93 17.21 12.66
C PRO A 16 17.47 17.40 12.26
N SER A 17 17.18 17.50 10.97
CA SER A 17 15.79 17.64 10.47
C SER A 17 14.91 16.41 10.69
N VAL A 18 15.51 15.24 10.90
CA VAL A 18 14.82 13.96 11.13
C VAL A 18 14.52 13.75 12.63
N LEU A 19 15.34 14.27 13.51
CA LEU A 19 15.27 14.03 14.95
C LEU A 19 13.91 14.34 15.58
N PRO A 20 13.21 15.43 15.25
CA PRO A 20 11.89 15.70 15.85
C PRO A 20 10.87 14.57 15.63
N LEU A 21 10.93 13.88 14.49
CA LEU A 21 10.07 12.75 14.22
C LEU A 21 10.54 11.46 14.93
N TYR A 22 11.84 11.27 15.06
CA TYR A 22 12.36 10.20 15.91
C TYR A 22 11.90 10.40 17.37
N ASP A 23 11.97 11.61 17.88
CA ASP A 23 11.50 11.92 19.23
C ASP A 23 10.02 11.61 19.42
N ALA A 24 9.19 12.03 18.47
CA ALA A 24 7.74 11.85 18.55
C ALA A 24 7.29 10.38 18.38
N LEU A 25 7.93 9.61 17.50
CA LEU A 25 7.50 8.28 17.13
C LEU A 25 8.22 7.16 17.88
N ILE A 26 9.46 7.39 18.29
CA ILE A 26 10.33 6.37 18.87
C ILE A 26 10.64 6.68 20.32
N GLY A 27 10.79 7.95 20.64
CA GLY A 27 11.15 8.46 21.96
C GLY A 27 12.52 9.14 21.94
N ALA A 28 12.64 10.25 22.69
CA ALA A 28 13.82 11.12 22.67
C ALA A 28 15.12 10.42 23.07
N ASP A 29 15.02 9.47 24.02
CA ASP A 29 16.18 8.78 24.60
C ASP A 29 16.41 7.38 24.02
N ARG A 30 15.74 7.06 22.90
CA ARG A 30 15.80 5.70 22.34
C ARG A 30 16.41 5.72 20.94
N ASP A 31 17.37 4.84 20.70
CA ASP A 31 17.87 4.59 19.35
C ASP A 31 16.93 3.64 18.60
N PRO A 32 16.45 4.02 17.40
CA PRO A 32 15.48 3.22 16.67
C PRO A 32 16.05 1.95 16.05
N VAL A 33 17.36 1.86 15.86
CA VAL A 33 18.02 0.69 15.28
C VAL A 33 18.32 -0.35 16.34
N GLU A 34 18.82 0.08 17.49
CA GLU A 34 19.10 -0.81 18.63
C GLU A 34 17.80 -1.29 19.30
N HIS A 35 16.82 -0.40 19.37
CA HIS A 35 15.53 -0.64 20.03
C HIS A 35 14.37 -0.32 19.10
N PRO A 36 14.06 -1.19 18.11
CA PRO A 36 13.01 -0.96 17.14
C PRO A 36 11.62 -0.89 17.77
N GLY A 37 10.70 -0.31 17.04
CA GLY A 37 9.31 -0.13 17.44
C GLY A 37 8.92 1.34 17.54
N THR A 38 7.70 1.65 17.12
CA THR A 38 7.12 2.99 17.14
C THR A 38 5.96 3.09 18.11
N ALA A 39 5.57 4.31 18.47
CA ALA A 39 4.37 4.57 19.25
C ALA A 39 3.07 4.07 18.59
N THR A 40 3.08 3.84 17.29
CA THR A 40 1.96 3.27 16.52
C THR A 40 1.98 1.74 16.45
N GLY A 41 2.97 1.09 17.09
CA GLY A 41 3.08 -0.36 17.17
C GLY A 41 3.67 -1.03 15.93
N THR A 42 4.39 -0.28 15.09
CA THR A 42 5.09 -0.80 13.92
C THR A 42 6.58 -0.98 14.20
N PRO A 43 7.33 -1.78 13.41
CA PRO A 43 8.78 -1.93 13.56
C PRO A 43 9.54 -0.60 13.49
N GLY A 44 9.17 0.29 12.57
CA GLY A 44 9.74 1.63 12.46
C GLY A 44 10.86 1.77 11.44
N ASN A 45 11.20 0.71 10.70
CA ASN A 45 12.30 0.77 9.75
C ASN A 45 11.99 1.55 8.47
N TRP A 46 10.71 1.88 8.19
CA TRP A 46 10.39 2.88 7.17
C TRP A 46 11.10 4.22 7.51
N TRP A 47 10.99 4.66 8.76
CA TRP A 47 11.57 5.92 9.22
C TRP A 47 13.08 5.92 9.17
N THR A 48 13.70 4.87 9.65
CA THR A 48 15.16 4.75 9.73
C THR A 48 15.81 4.56 8.37
N VAL A 49 15.12 3.94 7.41
CA VAL A 49 15.61 3.83 6.02
C VAL A 49 15.40 5.14 5.25
N PHE A 50 14.24 5.79 5.35
CA PHE A 50 14.01 7.09 4.71
C PHE A 50 14.96 8.18 5.21
N ALA A 51 15.42 8.09 6.45
CA ALA A 51 16.41 9.00 7.02
C ALA A 51 17.77 8.96 6.32
N LEU A 52 18.04 7.98 5.47
CA LEU A 52 19.23 7.96 4.59
C LEU A 52 19.32 9.19 3.69
N VAL A 53 18.17 9.72 3.28
CA VAL A 53 18.05 10.90 2.44
C VAL A 53 17.07 11.86 3.14
N PRO A 54 17.58 12.80 3.96
CA PRO A 54 16.73 13.70 4.75
C PRO A 54 15.69 14.46 3.92
N ASP A 55 16.03 14.89 2.71
CA ASP A 55 15.07 15.55 1.82
C ASP A 55 13.94 14.63 1.38
N CYS A 56 14.24 13.36 1.11
CA CYS A 56 13.23 12.34 0.79
C CYS A 56 12.32 12.07 1.99
N PHE A 57 12.90 11.95 3.18
CA PHE A 57 12.17 11.80 4.44
C PHE A 57 11.21 12.97 4.67
N ASN A 58 11.71 14.20 4.59
CA ASN A 58 10.92 15.40 4.83
C ASN A 58 9.82 15.59 3.78
N HIS A 59 10.10 15.28 2.52
CA HIS A 59 9.10 15.31 1.45
C HIS A 59 7.97 14.29 1.69
N ALA A 60 8.30 13.08 2.08
CA ALA A 60 7.30 12.06 2.40
C ALA A 60 6.43 12.48 3.59
N VAL A 61 7.05 13.04 4.63
CA VAL A 61 6.34 13.57 5.81
C VAL A 61 5.40 14.72 5.43
N ALA A 62 5.83 15.61 4.55
CA ALA A 62 4.96 16.68 4.01
C ALA A 62 3.73 16.10 3.29
N GLY A 63 3.89 14.96 2.59
CA GLY A 63 2.78 14.22 2.00
C GLY A 63 1.80 13.66 3.03
N PHE A 64 2.29 13.15 4.16
CA PHE A 64 1.43 12.69 5.26
C PHE A 64 0.69 13.86 5.91
N GLN A 65 1.35 14.98 6.11
CA GLN A 65 0.72 16.21 6.61
C GLN A 65 -0.35 16.72 5.65
N PHE A 66 -0.10 16.66 4.34
CA PHE A 66 -1.06 17.04 3.33
C PHE A 66 -2.37 16.26 3.47
N TYR A 67 -2.36 14.93 3.39
CA TYR A 67 -3.60 14.16 3.41
C TYR A 67 -4.32 14.16 4.76
N ARG A 68 -3.60 14.36 5.87
CA ARG A 68 -4.16 14.43 7.22
C ARG A 68 -4.67 15.84 7.58
N SER A 69 -4.39 16.83 6.76
CA SER A 69 -4.82 18.21 7.00
C SER A 69 -6.34 18.32 7.07
N LYS A 70 -6.80 19.15 8.00
CA LYS A 70 -8.24 19.50 8.14
C LYS A 70 -8.78 20.26 6.93
N ASN A 71 -7.90 20.76 6.05
CA ASN A 71 -8.29 21.49 4.84
C ASN A 71 -8.68 20.57 3.66
N ARG A 72 -8.62 19.25 3.86
CA ARG A 72 -9.05 18.27 2.83
C ARG A 72 -10.55 18.30 2.66
N LYS A 73 -11.00 18.33 1.39
CA LYS A 73 -12.41 18.27 1.03
C LYS A 73 -12.91 16.83 0.98
N ILE A 74 -12.09 15.92 0.49
CA ILE A 74 -12.43 14.49 0.47
C ILE A 74 -12.70 13.96 1.88
N LYS A 75 -13.81 13.26 2.03
CA LYS A 75 -14.15 12.61 3.29
C LYS A 75 -13.08 11.58 3.67
N THR A 76 -12.64 11.63 4.93
CA THR A 76 -11.61 10.75 5.46
C THR A 76 -11.88 9.28 5.15
N LYS A 77 -13.12 8.79 5.33
CA LYS A 77 -13.46 7.40 5.06
C LYS A 77 -13.20 6.96 3.62
N LEU A 78 -13.48 7.81 2.62
CA LEU A 78 -13.28 7.47 1.21
C LEU A 78 -11.79 7.50 0.86
N ARG A 79 -11.05 8.47 1.39
CA ARG A 79 -9.60 8.55 1.26
C ARG A 79 -8.92 7.31 1.85
N GLU A 80 -9.26 6.94 3.07
CA GLU A 80 -8.68 5.75 3.73
C GLU A 80 -9.03 4.46 2.98
N LEU A 81 -10.24 4.37 2.41
CA LEU A 81 -10.64 3.22 1.60
C LEU A 81 -9.75 3.09 0.34
N GLY A 82 -9.50 4.19 -0.36
CA GLY A 82 -8.58 4.22 -1.50
C GLY A 82 -7.16 3.83 -1.11
N GLN A 83 -6.65 4.36 0.01
CA GLN A 83 -5.31 4.04 0.52
C GLN A 83 -5.18 2.57 0.92
N ALA A 84 -6.18 2.01 1.62
CA ALA A 84 -6.20 0.59 1.99
C ALA A 84 -6.22 -0.31 0.75
N ARG A 85 -7.09 -0.02 -0.22
CA ARG A 85 -7.16 -0.81 -1.46
C ARG A 85 -5.88 -0.71 -2.28
N ALA A 86 -5.27 0.48 -2.38
CA ALA A 86 -3.99 0.64 -3.06
C ALA A 86 -2.89 -0.22 -2.41
N GLY A 87 -2.83 -0.23 -1.08
CA GLY A 87 -1.91 -1.09 -0.33
C GLY A 87 -2.11 -2.57 -0.64
N PHE A 88 -3.36 -3.03 -0.59
CA PHE A 88 -3.70 -4.42 -0.92
C PHE A 88 -3.36 -4.75 -2.38
N ALA A 89 -3.79 -3.93 -3.33
CA ALA A 89 -3.59 -4.17 -4.76
C ALA A 89 -2.10 -4.25 -5.14
N ARG A 90 -1.24 -3.50 -4.45
CA ARG A 90 0.23 -3.60 -4.59
C ARG A 90 0.87 -4.65 -3.69
N GLY A 91 0.08 -5.37 -2.91
CA GLY A 91 0.57 -6.44 -2.04
C GLY A 91 1.41 -5.95 -0.85
N SER A 92 1.26 -4.69 -0.43
CA SER A 92 1.91 -4.17 0.76
C SER A 92 1.09 -4.46 2.01
N GLN A 93 1.53 -5.43 2.78
CA GLN A 93 0.90 -5.78 4.06
C GLN A 93 0.98 -4.62 5.05
N PHE A 94 2.07 -3.86 5.03
CA PHE A 94 2.24 -2.70 5.88
C PHE A 94 1.22 -1.60 5.56
N VAL A 95 1.17 -1.12 4.32
CA VAL A 95 0.23 -0.07 3.91
C VAL A 95 -1.21 -0.52 4.12
N PHE A 96 -1.58 -1.71 3.69
CA PHE A 96 -2.92 -2.24 3.90
C PHE A 96 -3.29 -2.26 5.39
N SER A 97 -2.44 -2.81 6.25
CA SER A 97 -2.71 -2.93 7.69
C SER A 97 -2.86 -1.57 8.38
N GLN A 98 -2.04 -0.58 8.01
CA GLN A 98 -2.14 0.76 8.60
C GLN A 98 -3.47 1.43 8.26
N HIS A 99 -3.92 1.30 7.01
CA HIS A 99 -5.17 1.90 6.57
C HIS A 99 -6.41 1.12 7.02
N CYS A 100 -6.33 -0.18 7.29
CA CYS A 100 -7.38 -0.91 7.99
C CYS A 100 -7.62 -0.35 9.40
N LYS A 101 -6.57 -0.03 10.15
CA LYS A 101 -6.71 0.64 11.45
C LYS A 101 -7.40 1.99 11.33
N ALA A 102 -7.03 2.77 10.33
CA ALA A 102 -7.65 4.08 10.07
C ALA A 102 -9.13 3.95 9.67
N LEU A 103 -9.48 2.94 8.87
CA LEU A 103 -10.87 2.65 8.49
C LEU A 103 -11.73 2.30 9.70
N ARG A 104 -11.23 1.49 10.64
CA ARG A 104 -11.95 1.22 11.91
C ARG A 104 -12.20 2.50 12.69
N ALA A 105 -11.21 3.37 12.75
CA ALA A 105 -11.33 4.65 13.46
C ALA A 105 -12.38 5.60 12.87
N VAL A 106 -12.72 5.43 11.59
CA VAL A 106 -13.77 6.23 10.91
C VAL A 106 -15.08 5.46 10.70
N GLY A 107 -15.25 4.31 11.37
CA GLY A 107 -16.52 3.61 11.48
C GLY A 107 -16.81 2.54 10.43
N PHE A 108 -15.81 2.07 9.69
CA PHE A 108 -15.97 0.86 8.87
C PHE A 108 -16.11 -0.38 9.75
N SER A 109 -17.02 -1.27 9.37
CA SER A 109 -17.20 -2.55 10.04
C SER A 109 -16.08 -3.54 9.69
N GLU A 110 -15.88 -4.56 10.52
CA GLU A 110 -14.94 -5.65 10.20
C GLU A 110 -15.33 -6.35 8.90
N GLU A 111 -16.63 -6.57 8.65
CA GLU A 111 -17.13 -7.12 7.39
C GLU A 111 -16.67 -6.29 6.18
N GLN A 112 -16.78 -4.97 6.24
CA GLN A 112 -16.30 -4.09 5.17
C GLN A 112 -14.78 -4.19 4.98
N ILE A 113 -14.01 -4.18 6.07
CA ILE A 113 -12.56 -4.26 6.01
C ILE A 113 -12.10 -5.61 5.44
N GLU A 114 -12.66 -6.71 5.90
CA GLU A 114 -12.38 -8.05 5.40
C GLU A 114 -12.81 -8.25 3.94
N SER A 115 -13.77 -7.46 3.47
CA SER A 115 -14.27 -7.48 2.10
C SER A 115 -13.44 -6.66 1.12
N ILE A 116 -12.51 -5.80 1.57
CA ILE A 116 -11.68 -4.98 0.67
C ILE A 116 -10.91 -5.83 -0.35
N PRO A 117 -10.27 -6.95 0.01
CA PRO A 117 -9.60 -7.83 -0.95
C PRO A 117 -10.48 -8.31 -2.10
N GLY A 118 -11.69 -8.73 -1.81
CA GLY A 118 -12.67 -9.26 -2.76
C GLY A 118 -13.88 -8.35 -2.97
N TRP A 119 -13.69 -7.04 -2.92
CA TRP A 119 -14.76 -6.04 -2.89
C TRP A 119 -15.81 -6.19 -3.99
N GLY A 120 -15.41 -6.63 -5.18
CA GLY A 120 -16.30 -6.80 -6.32
C GLY A 120 -17.42 -7.81 -6.09
N SER A 121 -17.21 -8.80 -5.22
CA SER A 121 -18.15 -9.85 -4.85
C SER A 121 -18.95 -9.52 -3.59
N SER A 122 -18.67 -8.42 -2.92
CA SER A 122 -19.29 -8.02 -1.66
C SER A 122 -20.43 -7.03 -1.89
N SER A 123 -21.46 -7.12 -1.07
CA SER A 123 -22.61 -6.20 -1.05
C SER A 123 -22.54 -5.15 0.08
N CYS A 124 -21.47 -5.14 0.89
CA CYS A 124 -21.40 -4.28 2.07
C CYS A 124 -20.92 -2.85 1.77
N PHE A 125 -20.60 -2.51 0.52
CA PHE A 125 -20.17 -1.19 0.10
C PHE A 125 -21.28 -0.46 -0.66
N ASP A 126 -21.46 0.82 -0.37
CA ASP A 126 -22.39 1.68 -1.11
C ASP A 126 -21.84 2.08 -2.49
N GLU A 127 -22.64 2.83 -3.28
CA GLU A 127 -22.29 3.19 -4.66
C GLU A 127 -20.96 3.95 -4.75
N ILE A 128 -20.75 4.93 -3.88
CA ILE A 128 -19.52 5.74 -3.91
C ILE A 128 -18.32 4.95 -3.39
N GLU A 129 -18.48 4.14 -2.36
CA GLU A 129 -17.42 3.27 -1.85
C GLU A 129 -16.97 2.27 -2.91
N ARG A 130 -17.91 1.66 -3.64
CA ARG A 130 -17.61 0.77 -4.78
C ARG A 130 -16.89 1.52 -5.90
N ALA A 131 -17.32 2.75 -6.21
CA ALA A 131 -16.65 3.57 -7.21
C ALA A 131 -15.21 3.93 -6.80
N VAL A 132 -14.96 4.24 -5.54
CA VAL A 132 -13.60 4.46 -5.00
C VAL A 132 -12.73 3.22 -5.12
N LEU A 133 -13.26 2.04 -4.80
CA LEU A 133 -12.53 0.77 -4.91
C LEU A 133 -12.20 0.45 -6.38
N SER A 134 -13.17 0.59 -7.29
CA SER A 134 -12.97 0.40 -8.73
C SER A 134 -11.97 1.40 -9.29
N TYR A 135 -12.11 2.67 -8.94
CA TYR A 135 -11.18 3.73 -9.35
C TYR A 135 -9.75 3.47 -8.86
N THR A 136 -9.61 3.00 -7.63
CA THR A 136 -8.31 2.60 -7.08
C THR A 136 -7.67 1.49 -7.90
N ASP A 137 -8.44 0.46 -8.26
CA ASP A 137 -7.96 -0.63 -9.12
C ASP A 137 -7.53 -0.11 -10.51
N ASP A 138 -8.31 0.79 -11.11
CA ASP A 138 -7.97 1.42 -12.38
C ASP A 138 -6.66 2.24 -12.31
N LEU A 139 -6.46 2.97 -11.22
CA LEU A 139 -5.21 3.70 -10.98
C LEU A 139 -4.02 2.76 -10.80
N VAL A 140 -4.16 1.77 -9.92
CA VAL A 140 -3.04 0.98 -9.39
C VAL A 140 -2.73 -0.23 -10.26
N LEU A 141 -3.74 -0.91 -10.79
CA LEU A 141 -3.59 -2.14 -11.58
C LEU A 141 -3.62 -1.87 -13.08
N ALA A 142 -4.36 -0.85 -13.51
CA ALA A 142 -4.52 -0.52 -14.94
C ALA A 142 -3.72 0.71 -15.38
N GLY A 143 -2.87 1.26 -14.51
CA GLY A 143 -2.01 2.40 -14.84
C GLY A 143 -2.78 3.68 -15.19
N GLY A 144 -3.91 3.90 -14.53
CA GLY A 144 -4.73 5.10 -14.71
C GLY A 144 -5.70 5.05 -15.90
N ARG A 145 -5.89 3.88 -16.51
CA ARG A 145 -6.91 3.70 -17.56
C ARG A 145 -8.29 3.53 -16.92
N VAL A 146 -8.93 4.66 -16.64
CA VAL A 146 -10.21 4.71 -15.96
C VAL A 146 -11.35 4.75 -16.99
N PRO A 147 -12.32 3.81 -16.96
CA PRO A 147 -13.53 3.92 -17.78
C PRO A 147 -14.35 5.15 -17.43
N ASP A 148 -14.94 5.79 -18.45
CA ASP A 148 -15.80 6.96 -18.24
C ASP A 148 -16.95 6.64 -17.28
N SER A 149 -17.51 5.42 -17.36
CA SER A 149 -18.58 4.97 -16.45
C SER A 149 -18.20 4.98 -14.97
N THR A 150 -16.96 4.61 -14.63
CA THR A 150 -16.44 4.71 -13.25
C THR A 150 -16.29 6.18 -12.85
N PHE A 151 -15.74 6.99 -13.75
CA PHE A 151 -15.50 8.39 -13.48
C PHE A 151 -16.81 9.21 -13.34
N GLU A 152 -17.83 8.87 -14.10
CA GLU A 152 -19.17 9.47 -13.99
C GLU A 152 -19.80 9.24 -12.61
N VAL A 153 -19.65 8.04 -12.04
CA VAL A 153 -20.12 7.76 -10.67
C VAL A 153 -19.37 8.61 -9.64
N LEU A 154 -18.05 8.74 -9.78
CA LEU A 154 -17.28 9.66 -8.92
C LEU A 154 -17.81 11.09 -9.03
N LYS A 155 -18.00 11.59 -10.24
CA LYS A 155 -18.52 12.96 -10.51
C LYS A 155 -19.94 13.18 -9.97
N LYS A 156 -20.76 12.16 -9.88
CA LYS A 156 -22.10 12.22 -9.28
C LYS A 156 -22.05 12.52 -7.78
N HIS A 157 -21.02 12.07 -7.08
CA HIS A 157 -20.92 12.14 -5.62
C HIS A 157 -19.84 13.08 -5.10
N LEU A 158 -18.83 13.39 -5.90
CA LEU A 158 -17.65 14.15 -5.48
C LEU A 158 -17.41 15.36 -6.39
N SER A 159 -16.89 16.44 -5.81
CA SER A 159 -16.39 17.58 -6.55
C SER A 159 -15.07 17.26 -7.25
N ASP A 160 -14.66 18.12 -8.18
CA ASP A 160 -13.39 17.99 -8.89
C ASP A 160 -12.20 18.01 -7.91
N GLU A 161 -12.30 18.86 -6.88
CA GLU A 161 -11.27 18.96 -5.84
C GLU A 161 -11.20 17.70 -4.99
N GLU A 162 -12.33 17.10 -4.62
CA GLU A 162 -12.36 15.83 -3.87
C GLU A 162 -11.78 14.68 -4.70
N ILE A 163 -12.09 14.62 -5.99
CA ILE A 163 -11.53 13.63 -6.91
C ILE A 163 -10.01 13.81 -7.06
N LEU A 164 -9.55 15.07 -7.18
CA LEU A 164 -8.11 15.35 -7.26
C LEU A 164 -7.39 14.91 -5.99
N GLU A 165 -7.92 15.25 -4.82
CA GLU A 165 -7.35 14.84 -3.52
C GLU A 165 -7.34 13.31 -3.36
N LEU A 166 -8.42 12.63 -3.74
CA LEU A 166 -8.51 11.16 -3.74
C LEU A 166 -7.46 10.53 -4.66
N THR A 167 -7.36 11.03 -5.89
CA THR A 167 -6.41 10.55 -6.90
C THR A 167 -4.98 10.70 -6.42
N TYR A 168 -4.63 11.91 -6.00
CA TYR A 168 -3.27 12.23 -5.54
C TYR A 168 -2.86 11.35 -4.34
N THR A 169 -3.75 11.22 -3.36
CA THR A 169 -3.47 10.45 -2.15
C THR A 169 -3.39 8.95 -2.45
N THR A 170 -4.27 8.43 -3.29
CA THR A 170 -4.24 7.01 -3.69
C THR A 170 -2.95 6.68 -4.44
N CYS A 171 -2.53 7.51 -5.38
CA CYS A 171 -1.28 7.35 -6.12
C CYS A 171 -0.05 7.47 -5.20
N THR A 172 -0.09 8.35 -4.21
CA THR A 172 0.98 8.47 -3.19
C THR A 172 1.12 7.16 -2.40
N TYR A 173 0.01 6.52 -2.05
CA TYR A 173 0.05 5.25 -1.32
C TYR A 173 0.35 4.04 -2.20
N GLU A 174 0.06 4.08 -3.49
CA GLU A 174 0.65 3.15 -4.45
C GLU A 174 2.18 3.24 -4.45
N LEU A 175 2.73 4.45 -4.47
CA LEU A 175 4.17 4.69 -4.36
C LEU A 175 4.74 4.09 -3.08
N HIS A 176 4.15 4.40 -1.92
CA HIS A 176 4.61 3.88 -0.64
C HIS A 176 4.50 2.36 -0.55
N ALA A 177 3.41 1.77 -1.02
CA ALA A 177 3.24 0.32 -1.07
C ALA A 177 4.33 -0.36 -1.91
N THR A 178 4.61 0.18 -3.10
CA THR A 178 5.66 -0.31 -3.98
C THR A 178 7.05 -0.21 -3.33
N MET A 179 7.35 0.92 -2.67
CA MET A 179 8.63 1.11 -1.97
C MET A 179 8.77 0.17 -0.78
N CYS A 180 7.74 0.03 0.04
CA CYS A 180 7.76 -0.87 1.20
C CYS A 180 8.06 -2.31 0.78
N ARG A 181 7.44 -2.78 -0.31
CA ARG A 181 7.71 -4.09 -0.89
C ARG A 181 9.14 -4.21 -1.42
N ALA A 182 9.54 -3.26 -2.27
CA ALA A 182 10.85 -3.28 -2.91
C ALA A 182 11.99 -3.26 -1.91
N LEU A 183 11.87 -2.50 -0.84
CA LEU A 183 12.89 -2.29 0.18
C LEU A 183 12.74 -3.18 1.42
N ARG A 184 11.68 -3.98 1.47
CA ARG A 184 11.33 -4.86 2.62
C ARG A 184 11.20 -4.08 3.92
N LEU A 185 10.35 -3.04 3.88
CA LEU A 185 10.10 -2.20 5.04
C LEU A 185 8.92 -2.73 5.84
N GLU A 186 8.99 -2.56 7.14
CA GLU A 186 7.93 -2.86 8.10
C GLU A 186 7.48 -4.34 8.02
N TYR A 187 6.24 -4.59 7.58
CA TYR A 187 5.68 -5.94 7.43
C TYR A 187 5.94 -6.55 6.04
N ASP A 188 6.65 -5.84 5.17
CA ASP A 188 6.82 -6.25 3.76
C ASP A 188 8.12 -7.03 3.51
N ASP A 189 8.68 -7.62 4.57
CA ASP A 189 9.80 -8.57 4.48
C ASP A 189 9.31 -9.98 4.13
N VAL A 190 8.71 -10.10 2.96
CA VAL A 190 8.21 -11.38 2.45
C VAL A 190 8.89 -11.72 1.14
N ASP A 191 9.28 -12.98 0.97
CA ASP A 191 9.86 -13.47 -0.27
C ASP A 191 8.76 -14.00 -1.19
N GLU A 192 8.14 -13.10 -1.94
CA GLU A 192 7.12 -13.43 -2.93
C GLU A 192 7.67 -13.40 -4.37
N ARG A 193 8.97 -13.56 -4.53
CA ARG A 193 9.55 -13.62 -5.87
C ARG A 193 9.02 -14.83 -6.61
N ILE A 194 8.71 -14.63 -7.88
CA ILE A 194 8.39 -15.73 -8.79
C ILE A 194 9.63 -16.62 -8.90
N LYS A 195 9.45 -17.89 -8.62
CA LYS A 195 10.48 -18.92 -8.77
C LYS A 195 9.95 -20.02 -9.67
N GLU A 196 10.81 -20.54 -10.52
CA GLU A 196 10.47 -21.73 -11.28
C GLU A 196 10.21 -22.91 -10.33
N VAL A 197 9.11 -23.61 -10.56
CA VAL A 197 8.86 -24.91 -9.93
C VAL A 197 9.38 -25.98 -10.89
N PRO A 198 10.50 -26.63 -10.57
CA PRO A 198 11.10 -27.58 -11.48
C PRO A 198 10.21 -28.82 -11.66
N ILE A 199 10.24 -29.36 -12.85
CA ILE A 199 9.62 -30.66 -13.11
C ILE A 199 10.41 -31.72 -12.34
N PRO A 200 9.75 -32.66 -11.62
CA PRO A 200 10.43 -33.76 -10.96
C PRO A 200 11.32 -34.56 -11.94
N ASP A 201 12.45 -35.05 -11.44
CA ASP A 201 13.45 -35.74 -12.28
C ASP A 201 12.96 -37.07 -12.88
N ASP A 202 11.92 -37.67 -12.29
CA ASP A 202 11.27 -38.87 -12.78
C ASP A 202 10.24 -38.63 -13.91
N LYS A 203 10.05 -37.36 -14.33
CA LYS A 203 9.07 -36.99 -15.36
C LYS A 203 9.76 -36.62 -16.66
N GLU A 204 9.09 -36.99 -17.77
CA GLU A 204 9.54 -36.60 -19.09
C GLU A 204 9.30 -35.12 -19.36
N ARG A 205 10.35 -34.41 -19.78
CA ARG A 205 10.36 -32.95 -19.93
C ARG A 205 9.86 -32.46 -21.29
N ASN A 206 9.78 -33.34 -22.30
CA ASN A 206 9.51 -32.96 -23.68
C ASN A 206 8.44 -33.84 -24.32
N ILE A 207 7.27 -33.96 -23.72
CA ILE A 207 6.15 -34.70 -24.34
C ILE A 207 5.46 -33.78 -25.35
N ASP A 208 5.43 -34.22 -26.63
CA ASP A 208 4.60 -33.60 -27.69
C ASP A 208 3.15 -34.05 -27.55
N PHE A 209 2.41 -33.54 -26.57
CA PHE A 209 1.00 -33.88 -26.39
C PHE A 209 0.11 -33.24 -27.44
N MET A 210 0.55 -32.16 -28.10
CA MET A 210 -0.22 -31.54 -29.22
C MET A 210 -0.20 -32.42 -30.45
N GLY A 211 0.95 -33.03 -30.81
CA GLY A 211 1.03 -34.03 -31.85
C GLY A 211 0.18 -35.29 -31.59
N ALA A 212 0.06 -35.67 -30.29
CA ALA A 212 -0.81 -36.80 -29.91
C ALA A 212 -2.32 -36.47 -30.06
N VAL A 213 -2.72 -35.22 -29.90
CA VAL A 213 -4.11 -34.77 -30.13
C VAL A 213 -4.45 -34.77 -31.60
N ASP A 214 -3.55 -34.30 -32.46
CA ASP A 214 -3.77 -34.26 -33.92
C ASP A 214 -3.94 -35.64 -34.56
N GLN A 215 -3.31 -36.69 -33.98
CA GLN A 215 -3.47 -38.08 -34.44
C GLN A 215 -4.84 -38.66 -34.10
N LYS A 216 -5.55 -38.17 -33.10
CA LYS A 216 -6.90 -38.64 -32.76
C LYS A 216 -8.01 -38.03 -33.60
N ASN A 217 -7.69 -37.01 -34.40
CA ASN A 217 -8.63 -36.28 -35.27
C ASN A 217 -8.47 -36.65 -36.75
N LYS A 218 -7.66 -37.65 -37.07
CA LYS A 218 -7.55 -38.28 -38.41
C LYS A 218 -8.22 -39.65 -38.40
#